data_405c140ebbd4570b464d565eb3fbad57
#
_entry.id   405c140ebbd4570b464d565eb3fbad57
#
_cell.length_a   1.000
_cell.length_b   1.000
_cell.length_c   1.000
_cell.angle_alpha   90.00
_cell.angle_beta   90.00
_cell.angle_gamma   90.00
#
_symmetry.space_group_name_H-M   'P 1'
#
loop_
_entity.id
_entity.type
_entity.pdbx_description
1 polymer ?
#
loop_
_entity_poly.entity_id
_entity_poly.type
_entity_poly.pdbx_seq_one_letter_code
_entity_poly.pdbx_strand_id
1 'polypeptide(L)'
;FEEGATELDSLLTNVFVSDYLTQETELGYQYSSEKFKFQTEVLYQNAKLDNQQEFPKAFALERRFSAVLPTMRMEYIFSPTTNIQIDYDTETAEPQIRQLQPVLDNSNPLQFRTGNPDLDQSYSHEVRLRFRSQNPDTDRSWFLFTSSSLTNRFISNSTLIASEAQVLPEGITLQKGSQLIKPVNLDGFWEVRSWASYGMPIGLIKSKLNINAGAGLTRRPGQINDIIGFNTSQRLSTGISLASSISENLDFNLSSRSSVNRVENTLNPNSNTQFFQQRFRVNFNWIFWKGIIYRLDLNHQINTGLNAGFNNNFSLVNMSLGKKIFKNQRGEVSLQVVDLLNQNANVRRNISETFVEDIQTNVLQQYVLFSFTYNLRRFSKGMDEDKYKEMYKDEERD
;
A
#
# COMPACT_ATOMS: atom_id res chain seq x y z
N PHE A 1 -23.05 41.24 8.89
CA PHE A 1 -23.35 39.83 8.57
C PHE A 1 -24.86 39.68 8.65
N GLU A 2 -25.56 39.68 7.52
CA GLU A 2 -26.97 39.27 7.44
C GLU A 2 -27.04 37.79 7.77
N GLU A 3 -27.89 37.42 8.72
CA GLU A 3 -28.29 36.06 8.95
C GLU A 3 -29.06 35.57 7.72
N GLY A 4 -28.36 35.12 6.67
CA GLY A 4 -28.93 34.40 5.57
C GLY A 4 -29.37 33.06 6.07
N ALA A 5 -30.67 32.78 6.12
CA ALA A 5 -31.18 31.43 6.26
C ALA A 5 -30.53 30.61 5.15
N THR A 6 -29.70 29.63 5.49
CA THR A 6 -29.15 28.65 4.55
C THR A 6 -30.32 27.79 4.11
N GLU A 7 -30.88 28.06 2.94
CA GLU A 7 -31.79 27.13 2.31
C GLU A 7 -31.03 25.85 2.00
N LEU A 8 -31.59 24.72 2.43
CA LEU A 8 -31.05 23.42 2.14
C LEU A 8 -31.11 23.19 0.62
N ASP A 9 -29.95 23.07 -0.04
CA ASP A 9 -29.91 22.60 -1.42
C ASP A 9 -30.26 21.10 -1.46
N SER A 10 -31.52 20.84 -1.71
CA SER A 10 -32.05 19.45 -1.71
C SER A 10 -31.45 18.59 -2.81
N LEU A 11 -30.90 19.18 -3.88
CA LEU A 11 -30.27 18.45 -4.99
C LEU A 11 -28.82 18.03 -4.66
N LEU A 12 -28.12 18.85 -3.86
CA LEU A 12 -26.73 18.58 -3.43
C LEU A 12 -26.65 17.96 -2.05
N THR A 13 -27.77 17.87 -1.32
CA THR A 13 -27.83 17.25 0.00
C THR A 13 -28.09 15.74 -0.14
N ASN A 14 -27.29 14.91 0.52
CA ASN A 14 -27.51 13.47 0.57
C ASN A 14 -27.68 13.05 2.04
N VAL A 15 -28.91 12.68 2.40
CA VAL A 15 -29.27 12.19 3.74
C VAL A 15 -29.79 10.76 3.60
N PHE A 16 -29.17 9.85 4.29
CA PHE A 16 -29.53 8.44 4.27
C PHE A 16 -29.21 7.75 5.60
N VAL A 17 -29.92 6.66 5.87
CA VAL A 17 -29.60 5.68 6.92
C VAL A 17 -29.31 4.36 6.24
N SER A 18 -28.24 3.70 6.67
CA SER A 18 -27.83 2.42 6.09
C SER A 18 -27.47 1.44 7.18
N ASP A 19 -28.17 0.32 7.21
CA ASP A 19 -27.93 -0.80 8.10
C ASP A 19 -27.34 -1.97 7.31
N TYR A 20 -26.26 -2.53 7.82
CA TYR A 20 -25.58 -3.68 7.23
C TYR A 20 -25.44 -4.78 8.26
N LEU A 21 -26.11 -5.90 8.02
CA LEU A 21 -26.09 -7.07 8.91
C LEU A 21 -25.43 -8.25 8.20
N THR A 22 -24.35 -8.77 8.79
CA THR A 22 -23.68 -9.97 8.30
C THR A 22 -23.88 -11.13 9.29
N GLN A 23 -24.20 -12.30 8.75
CA GLN A 23 -24.24 -13.57 9.46
C GLN A 23 -23.25 -14.52 8.84
N GLU A 24 -22.41 -15.14 9.66
CA GLU A 24 -21.34 -16.02 9.21
C GLU A 24 -21.42 -17.35 9.95
N THR A 25 -21.19 -18.43 9.20
CA THR A 25 -21.09 -19.78 9.74
C THR A 25 -19.84 -20.42 9.15
N GLU A 26 -18.98 -20.92 10.02
CA GLU A 26 -17.68 -21.45 9.63
C GLU A 26 -17.53 -22.90 10.06
N LEU A 27 -16.90 -23.70 9.20
CA LEU A 27 -16.46 -25.05 9.49
C LEU A 27 -14.99 -25.19 9.11
N GLY A 28 -14.17 -25.57 10.07
CA GLY A 28 -12.72 -25.69 9.87
C GLY A 28 -12.19 -27.08 10.20
N TYR A 29 -11.09 -27.43 9.55
CA TYR A 29 -10.27 -28.61 9.83
C TYR A 29 -8.81 -28.20 9.92
N GLN A 30 -8.13 -28.69 10.97
CA GLN A 30 -6.71 -28.45 11.19
C GLN A 30 -5.97 -29.78 11.43
N TYR A 31 -4.86 -29.94 10.75
CA TYR A 31 -3.88 -31.00 10.97
C TYR A 31 -2.51 -30.41 11.21
N SER A 32 -1.79 -30.89 12.23
CA SER A 32 -0.45 -30.41 12.56
C SER A 32 0.46 -31.60 12.91
N SER A 33 1.64 -31.62 12.27
CA SER A 33 2.74 -32.50 12.61
C SER A 33 4.03 -31.68 12.69
N GLU A 34 5.15 -32.31 13.05
CA GLU A 34 6.46 -31.63 13.14
C GLU A 34 6.88 -30.95 11.84
N LYS A 35 6.57 -31.56 10.70
CA LYS A 35 7.01 -31.09 9.37
C LYS A 35 5.90 -30.53 8.48
N PHE A 36 4.65 -30.81 8.80
CA PHE A 36 3.55 -30.42 7.94
C PHE A 36 2.38 -29.91 8.75
N LYS A 37 1.92 -28.71 8.41
CA LYS A 37 0.71 -28.11 8.95
C LYS A 37 -0.26 -27.85 7.81
N PHE A 38 -1.51 -28.20 8.04
CA PHE A 38 -2.60 -27.99 7.10
C PHE A 38 -3.81 -27.45 7.87
N GLN A 39 -4.40 -26.40 7.34
CA GLN A 39 -5.64 -25.81 7.85
C GLN A 39 -6.53 -25.50 6.65
N THR A 40 -7.80 -25.81 6.76
CA THR A 40 -8.80 -25.41 5.77
C THR A 40 -10.09 -25.06 6.49
N GLU A 41 -10.74 -24.02 6.01
CA GLU A 41 -11.97 -23.50 6.55
C GLU A 41 -12.93 -23.21 5.40
N VAL A 42 -14.21 -23.36 5.65
CA VAL A 42 -15.26 -22.97 4.72
C VAL A 42 -16.22 -22.07 5.50
N LEU A 43 -16.23 -20.81 5.14
CA LEU A 43 -17.12 -19.81 5.70
C LEU A 43 -18.32 -19.62 4.76
N TYR A 44 -19.54 -19.75 5.29
CA TYR A 44 -20.75 -19.31 4.62
C TYR A 44 -21.15 -17.95 5.18
N GLN A 45 -21.15 -16.95 4.31
CA GLN A 45 -21.54 -15.58 4.64
C GLN A 45 -22.90 -15.25 4.02
N ASN A 46 -23.76 -14.61 4.81
CA ASN A 46 -25.02 -14.01 4.34
C ASN A 46 -25.11 -12.59 4.90
N ALA A 47 -25.17 -11.62 4.00
CA ALA A 47 -25.20 -10.20 4.34
C ALA A 47 -26.48 -9.55 3.80
N LYS A 48 -27.09 -8.69 4.63
CA LYS A 48 -28.24 -7.87 4.27
C LYS A 48 -27.86 -6.40 4.41
N LEU A 49 -28.03 -5.66 3.33
CA LEU A 49 -27.94 -4.20 3.29
C LEU A 49 -29.36 -3.64 3.20
N ASP A 50 -29.71 -2.74 4.10
CA ASP A 50 -30.94 -1.95 4.09
C ASP A 50 -30.54 -0.48 4.08
N ASN A 51 -30.90 0.25 3.05
CA ASN A 51 -30.58 1.66 2.89
C ASN A 51 -31.85 2.45 2.62
N GLN A 52 -32.08 3.50 3.41
CA GLN A 52 -33.18 4.44 3.27
C GLN A 52 -32.62 5.83 3.06
N GLN A 53 -32.82 6.39 1.89
CA GLN A 53 -32.38 7.73 1.53
C GLN A 53 -33.57 8.68 1.50
N GLU A 54 -33.40 9.86 2.09
CA GLU A 54 -34.40 10.92 2.10
C GLU A 54 -34.13 11.96 1.02
N PHE A 55 -32.89 12.39 0.87
CA PHE A 55 -32.44 13.41 -0.07
C PHE A 55 -31.32 12.87 -0.98
N PRO A 56 -31.21 13.36 -2.24
CA PRO A 56 -32.05 14.38 -2.94
C PRO A 56 -33.41 13.84 -3.36
N LYS A 57 -33.56 12.53 -3.38
CA LYS A 57 -34.81 11.83 -3.74
C LYS A 57 -35.00 10.65 -2.79
N ALA A 58 -36.22 10.49 -2.29
CA ALA A 58 -36.56 9.31 -1.47
C ALA A 58 -36.29 8.04 -2.28
N PHE A 59 -35.46 7.16 -1.75
CA PHE A 59 -35.04 5.92 -2.35
C PHE A 59 -34.77 4.88 -1.27
N ALA A 60 -35.35 3.70 -1.39
CA ALA A 60 -35.08 2.57 -0.52
C ALA A 60 -34.41 1.44 -1.31
N LEU A 61 -33.36 0.87 -0.75
CA LEU A 61 -32.63 -0.23 -1.35
C LEU A 61 -32.41 -1.35 -0.33
N GLU A 62 -32.98 -2.51 -0.59
CA GLU A 62 -32.67 -3.75 0.13
C GLU A 62 -31.85 -4.65 -0.78
N ARG A 63 -30.68 -5.09 -0.32
CA ARG A 63 -29.83 -6.04 -1.04
C ARG A 63 -29.40 -7.16 -0.11
N ARG A 64 -29.32 -8.35 -0.67
CA ARG A 64 -28.80 -9.54 0.03
C ARG A 64 -27.66 -10.12 -0.76
N PHE A 65 -26.59 -10.43 -0.06
CA PHE A 65 -25.40 -11.02 -0.63
C PHE A 65 -25.14 -12.33 0.11
N SER A 66 -24.76 -13.37 -0.61
CA SER A 66 -24.34 -14.63 0.00
C SER A 66 -23.13 -15.18 -0.73
N ALA A 67 -22.22 -15.77 0.01
CA ALA A 67 -21.02 -16.37 -0.53
C ALA A 67 -20.57 -17.57 0.29
N VAL A 68 -19.92 -18.51 -0.36
CA VAL A 68 -19.12 -19.56 0.26
C VAL A 68 -17.66 -19.19 0.08
N LEU A 69 -16.93 -19.08 1.18
CA LEU A 69 -15.56 -18.56 1.21
C LEU A 69 -14.61 -19.64 1.75
N PRO A 70 -14.11 -20.56 0.90
CA PRO A 70 -13.12 -21.53 1.30
C PRO A 70 -11.75 -20.86 1.50
N THR A 71 -11.03 -21.27 2.55
CA THR A 71 -9.65 -20.90 2.80
C THR A 71 -8.81 -22.15 3.02
N MET A 72 -7.53 -22.07 2.71
CA MET A 72 -6.58 -23.14 2.93
C MET A 72 -5.20 -22.57 3.26
N ARG A 73 -4.56 -23.16 4.27
CA ARG A 73 -3.16 -22.90 4.60
C ARG A 73 -2.40 -24.21 4.66
N MET A 74 -1.29 -24.25 3.97
CA MET A 74 -0.33 -25.36 4.00
C MET A 74 1.05 -24.82 4.36
N GLU A 75 1.71 -25.44 5.33
CA GLU A 75 3.09 -25.15 5.67
C GLU A 75 3.89 -26.45 5.69
N TYR A 76 5.03 -26.46 4.98
CA TYR A 76 5.99 -27.53 5.07
C TYR A 76 7.31 -27.01 5.65
N ILE A 77 7.76 -27.63 6.73
CA ILE A 77 8.94 -27.29 7.51
C ILE A 77 10.08 -28.23 7.14
N PHE A 78 11.04 -27.73 6.38
CA PHE A 78 12.23 -28.50 5.98
C PHE A 78 13.22 -28.59 7.16
N SER A 79 13.35 -27.48 7.91
CA SER A 79 14.18 -27.34 9.10
C SER A 79 13.61 -26.21 9.99
N PRO A 80 14.12 -26.00 11.23
CA PRO A 80 13.68 -24.91 12.08
C PRO A 80 13.82 -23.51 11.45
N THR A 81 14.67 -23.39 10.44
CA THR A 81 14.97 -22.11 9.78
C THR A 81 14.55 -22.07 8.30
N THR A 82 13.95 -23.15 7.79
CA THR A 82 13.55 -23.25 6.36
C THR A 82 12.14 -23.81 6.25
N ASN A 83 11.23 -23.04 5.70
CA ASN A 83 9.85 -23.44 5.45
C ASN A 83 9.30 -22.86 4.15
N ILE A 84 8.28 -23.51 3.64
CA ILE A 84 7.41 -23.03 2.56
C ILE A 84 5.97 -23.02 3.07
N GLN A 85 5.27 -21.92 2.81
CA GLN A 85 3.86 -21.75 3.16
C GLN A 85 3.08 -21.36 1.91
N ILE A 86 1.92 -21.96 1.74
CA ILE A 86 0.96 -21.64 0.70
C ILE A 86 -0.36 -21.33 1.41
N ASP A 87 -0.88 -20.13 1.16
CA ASP A 87 -2.20 -19.71 1.61
C ASP A 87 -3.09 -19.55 0.37
N TYR A 88 -4.30 -20.04 0.43
CA TYR A 88 -5.38 -19.75 -0.48
C TYR A 88 -6.52 -19.15 0.31
N ASP A 89 -6.94 -17.97 -0.08
CA ASP A 89 -8.02 -17.25 0.57
C ASP A 89 -9.06 -16.83 -0.46
N THR A 90 -10.30 -16.80 -0.05
CA THR A 90 -11.38 -16.20 -0.82
C THR A 90 -12.06 -15.13 0.01
N GLU A 91 -12.46 -14.06 -0.63
CA GLU A 91 -13.16 -12.94 0.00
C GLU A 91 -14.20 -12.34 -0.93
N THR A 92 -15.20 -11.71 -0.35
CA THR A 92 -16.15 -10.86 -1.08
C THR A 92 -15.95 -9.40 -0.67
N ALA A 93 -16.18 -8.49 -1.62
CA ALA A 93 -16.27 -7.07 -1.32
C ALA A 93 -17.61 -6.54 -1.86
N GLU A 94 -18.44 -6.08 -0.95
CA GLU A 94 -19.72 -5.48 -1.27
C GLU A 94 -19.53 -4.08 -1.85
N PRO A 95 -20.45 -3.64 -2.72
CA PRO A 95 -20.45 -2.27 -3.19
C PRO A 95 -20.59 -1.28 -2.04
N GLN A 96 -19.83 -0.21 -2.07
CA GLN A 96 -20.00 0.90 -1.13
C GLN A 96 -21.35 1.57 -1.34
N ILE A 97 -21.95 2.13 -0.29
CA ILE A 97 -23.26 2.77 -0.38
C ILE A 97 -23.29 3.87 -1.46
N ARG A 98 -22.23 4.67 -1.60
CA ARG A 98 -22.11 5.68 -2.67
C ARG A 98 -22.15 5.08 -4.07
N GLN A 99 -21.69 3.85 -4.23
CA GLN A 99 -21.70 3.14 -5.51
C GLN A 99 -23.10 2.63 -5.86
N LEU A 100 -23.96 2.43 -4.88
CA LEU A 100 -25.32 1.92 -5.04
C LEU A 100 -26.35 3.04 -5.21
N GLN A 101 -26.10 4.22 -4.64
CA GLN A 101 -27.04 5.34 -4.67
C GLN A 101 -27.08 6.00 -6.05
N PRO A 102 -28.22 6.05 -6.77
CA PRO A 102 -28.36 6.71 -8.06
C PRO A 102 -28.48 8.23 -7.90
N VAL A 103 -27.54 8.84 -7.16
CA VAL A 103 -27.46 10.29 -6.95
C VAL A 103 -26.39 10.84 -7.87
N LEU A 104 -26.74 11.85 -8.65
CA LEU A 104 -25.80 12.48 -9.55
C LEU A 104 -24.93 13.52 -8.81
N ASP A 105 -23.63 13.29 -8.81
CA ASP A 105 -22.63 14.29 -8.40
C ASP A 105 -22.21 15.10 -9.63
N ASN A 106 -22.56 16.38 -9.63
CA ASN A 106 -22.28 17.36 -10.66
C ASN A 106 -21.30 18.46 -10.20
N SER A 107 -20.57 18.22 -9.12
CA SER A 107 -19.59 19.18 -8.58
C SER A 107 -18.48 19.53 -9.58
N ASN A 108 -18.20 18.63 -10.52
CA ASN A 108 -17.32 18.89 -11.65
C ASN A 108 -18.12 18.87 -12.97
N PRO A 109 -18.28 20.00 -13.68
CA PRO A 109 -19.10 20.08 -14.89
C PRO A 109 -18.54 19.30 -16.09
N LEU A 110 -17.28 18.84 -16.00
CA LEU A 110 -16.66 17.98 -17.02
C LEU A 110 -16.72 16.50 -16.66
N GLN A 111 -17.02 16.16 -15.39
CA GLN A 111 -16.99 14.80 -14.91
C GLN A 111 -18.11 14.55 -13.88
N PHE A 112 -19.22 14.07 -14.37
CA PHE A 112 -20.38 13.69 -13.57
C PHE A 112 -20.18 12.27 -13.03
N ARG A 113 -20.71 11.99 -11.85
CA ARG A 113 -20.68 10.65 -11.26
C ARG A 113 -22.06 10.28 -10.75
N THR A 114 -22.41 9.01 -10.88
CA THR A 114 -23.65 8.45 -10.31
C THR A 114 -23.39 7.04 -9.80
N GLY A 115 -24.20 6.57 -8.86
CA GLY A 115 -24.16 5.18 -8.42
C GLY A 115 -24.94 4.24 -9.32
N ASN A 116 -24.89 2.96 -8.99
CA ASN A 116 -25.56 1.87 -9.69
C ASN A 116 -26.19 0.91 -8.67
N PRO A 117 -27.51 0.94 -8.46
CA PRO A 117 -28.19 0.06 -7.51
C PRO A 117 -28.14 -1.44 -7.91
N ASP A 118 -27.79 -1.74 -9.16
CA ASP A 118 -27.71 -3.10 -9.69
C ASP A 118 -26.36 -3.78 -9.47
N LEU A 119 -25.42 -3.09 -8.80
CA LEU A 119 -24.12 -3.69 -8.48
C LEU A 119 -24.26 -4.92 -7.60
N ASP A 120 -23.44 -5.92 -7.90
CA ASP A 120 -23.26 -7.11 -7.10
C ASP A 120 -21.91 -7.06 -6.35
N GLN A 121 -21.76 -7.89 -5.33
CA GLN A 121 -20.48 -8.06 -4.65
C GLN A 121 -19.46 -8.67 -5.59
N SER A 122 -18.22 -8.22 -5.48
CA SER A 122 -17.09 -8.89 -6.13
C SER A 122 -16.68 -10.13 -5.33
N TYR A 123 -16.06 -11.09 -6.00
CA TYR A 123 -15.55 -12.32 -5.39
C TYR A 123 -14.10 -12.53 -5.81
N SER A 124 -13.20 -12.54 -4.84
CA SER A 124 -11.76 -12.64 -5.07
C SER A 124 -11.21 -13.98 -4.61
N HIS A 125 -10.31 -14.53 -5.40
CA HIS A 125 -9.46 -15.67 -5.05
C HIS A 125 -8.03 -15.15 -4.91
N GLU A 126 -7.38 -15.41 -3.80
CA GLU A 126 -5.98 -15.05 -3.58
C GLU A 126 -5.16 -16.29 -3.23
N VAL A 127 -4.04 -16.46 -3.94
CA VAL A 127 -3.01 -17.47 -3.62
C VAL A 127 -1.75 -16.75 -3.21
N ARG A 128 -1.20 -17.04 -2.04
CA ARG A 128 0.06 -16.53 -1.53
C ARG A 128 1.04 -17.68 -1.26
N LEU A 129 2.24 -17.55 -1.80
CA LEU A 129 3.35 -18.44 -1.55
C LEU A 129 4.45 -17.67 -0.82
N ARG A 130 4.94 -18.21 0.28
CA ARG A 130 6.10 -17.72 1.02
C ARG A 130 7.11 -18.84 1.19
N PHE A 131 8.32 -18.57 0.78
CA PHE A 131 9.48 -19.40 1.08
C PHE A 131 10.46 -18.62 1.90
N ARG A 132 10.89 -19.19 3.01
CA ARG A 132 11.91 -18.60 3.88
C ARG A 132 12.97 -19.66 4.14
N SER A 133 14.23 -19.25 4.01
CA SER A 133 15.38 -20.07 4.41
C SER A 133 16.44 -19.19 5.03
N GLN A 134 16.92 -19.57 6.19
CA GLN A 134 18.04 -18.93 6.87
C GLN A 134 19.04 -20.00 7.27
N ASN A 135 20.31 -19.77 6.94
CA ASN A 135 21.40 -20.60 7.40
C ASN A 135 22.14 -19.86 8.56
N PRO A 136 22.00 -20.33 9.80
CA PRO A 136 22.62 -19.67 10.97
C PRO A 136 24.16 -19.68 10.91
N ASP A 137 24.78 -20.73 10.35
CA ASP A 137 26.23 -20.89 10.31
C ASP A 137 26.90 -19.92 9.34
N THR A 138 26.21 -19.58 8.25
CA THR A 138 26.73 -18.68 7.20
C THR A 138 26.05 -17.33 7.18
N ASP A 139 25.05 -17.07 8.04
CA ASP A 139 24.20 -15.89 8.11
C ASP A 139 23.59 -15.50 6.73
N ARG A 140 23.39 -16.50 5.86
CA ARG A 140 22.74 -16.31 4.56
C ARG A 140 21.25 -16.53 4.68
N SER A 141 20.48 -15.73 3.98
CA SER A 141 19.02 -15.80 3.99
C SER A 141 18.42 -15.70 2.60
N TRP A 142 17.38 -16.52 2.36
CA TRP A 142 16.54 -16.46 1.17
C TRP A 142 15.11 -16.17 1.59
N PHE A 143 14.47 -15.32 0.84
CA PHE A 143 13.05 -15.06 0.97
C PHE A 143 12.43 -14.94 -0.42
N LEU A 144 11.32 -15.65 -0.65
CA LEU A 144 10.48 -15.50 -1.82
C LEU A 144 9.04 -15.33 -1.36
N PHE A 145 8.40 -14.34 -1.93
CA PHE A 145 6.97 -14.10 -1.78
C PHE A 145 6.35 -13.95 -3.15
N THR A 146 5.25 -14.66 -3.38
CA THR A 146 4.42 -14.49 -4.58
C THR A 146 2.97 -14.44 -4.16
N SER A 147 2.23 -13.47 -4.65
CA SER A 147 0.77 -13.42 -4.54
C SER A 147 0.14 -13.34 -5.91
N SER A 148 -0.98 -14.02 -6.08
CA SER A 148 -1.82 -13.97 -7.27
C SER A 148 -3.26 -13.77 -6.84
N SER A 149 -3.95 -12.79 -7.41
CA SER A 149 -5.36 -12.51 -7.16
C SER A 149 -6.14 -12.53 -8.47
N LEU A 150 -7.32 -13.14 -8.44
CA LEU A 150 -8.31 -13.15 -9.51
C LEU A 150 -9.63 -12.68 -8.90
N THR A 151 -10.25 -11.65 -9.47
CA THR A 151 -11.53 -11.14 -8.97
C THR A 151 -12.60 -11.24 -10.04
N ASN A 152 -13.65 -11.98 -9.74
CA ASN A 152 -14.86 -12.07 -10.53
C ASN A 152 -15.80 -10.92 -10.13
N ARG A 153 -16.57 -10.40 -11.07
CA ARG A 153 -17.49 -9.27 -10.86
C ARG A 153 -16.78 -8.08 -10.20
N PHE A 154 -15.54 -7.81 -10.64
CA PHE A 154 -14.76 -6.69 -10.14
C PHE A 154 -15.54 -5.38 -10.33
N ILE A 155 -15.68 -4.59 -9.26
CA ILE A 155 -16.36 -3.29 -9.33
C ILE A 155 -15.40 -2.28 -9.97
N SER A 156 -15.67 -1.92 -11.20
CA SER A 156 -14.92 -0.97 -12.01
C SER A 156 -15.81 0.20 -12.43
N ASN A 157 -15.30 1.10 -13.28
CA ASN A 157 -16.05 2.23 -13.81
C ASN A 157 -16.43 1.99 -15.27
N SER A 158 -17.66 2.37 -15.59
CA SER A 158 -18.11 2.66 -16.96
C SER A 158 -18.12 4.18 -17.14
N THR A 159 -17.43 4.66 -18.16
CA THR A 159 -17.34 6.08 -18.49
C THR A 159 -18.01 6.33 -19.84
N LEU A 160 -19.12 7.07 -19.83
CA LEU A 160 -19.74 7.60 -21.04
C LEU A 160 -19.07 8.95 -21.36
N ILE A 161 -18.47 9.08 -22.52
CA ILE A 161 -17.91 10.33 -23.02
C ILE A 161 -18.91 10.89 -24.05
N ALA A 162 -19.49 12.05 -23.73
CA ALA A 162 -20.49 12.66 -24.61
C ALA A 162 -19.85 13.16 -25.91
N SER A 163 -20.24 12.59 -27.04
CA SER A 163 -19.81 13.03 -28.39
C SER A 163 -20.49 14.32 -28.83
N GLU A 164 -21.69 14.60 -28.29
CA GLU A 164 -22.51 15.80 -28.49
C GLU A 164 -23.22 16.12 -27.17
N ALA A 165 -23.85 17.29 -27.10
CA ALA A 165 -24.64 17.67 -25.93
C ALA A 165 -25.86 16.75 -25.79
N GLN A 166 -26.03 16.12 -24.62
CA GLN A 166 -27.18 15.27 -24.32
C GLN A 166 -27.75 15.56 -22.92
N VAL A 167 -29.08 15.48 -22.83
CA VAL A 167 -29.78 15.71 -21.56
C VAL A 167 -29.94 14.37 -20.83
N LEU A 168 -29.47 14.33 -19.58
CA LEU A 168 -29.68 13.18 -18.69
C LEU A 168 -31.10 13.14 -18.14
N PRO A 169 -31.58 11.98 -17.65
CA PRO A 169 -32.93 11.84 -17.07
C PRO A 169 -33.22 12.83 -15.95
N GLU A 170 -32.17 13.28 -15.21
CA GLU A 170 -32.28 14.25 -14.15
C GLU A 170 -32.37 15.71 -14.63
N GLY A 171 -32.50 15.93 -15.95
CA GLY A 171 -32.59 17.26 -16.55
C GLY A 171 -31.26 18.02 -16.69
N ILE A 172 -30.14 17.39 -16.32
CA ILE A 172 -28.80 17.94 -16.44
C ILE A 172 -28.26 17.67 -17.86
N THR A 173 -27.65 18.68 -18.49
CA THR A 173 -27.06 18.54 -19.82
C THR A 173 -25.56 18.20 -19.71
N LEU A 174 -25.17 17.04 -20.21
CA LEU A 174 -23.77 16.72 -20.50
C LEU A 174 -23.36 17.48 -21.76
N GLN A 175 -22.38 18.34 -21.63
CA GLN A 175 -21.79 19.03 -22.79
C GLN A 175 -20.88 18.05 -23.56
N LYS A 176 -20.64 18.35 -24.84
CA LYS A 176 -19.67 17.59 -25.64
C LYS A 176 -18.32 17.50 -24.93
N GLY A 177 -17.80 16.29 -24.79
CA GLY A 177 -16.55 15.99 -24.11
C GLY A 177 -16.69 15.78 -22.60
N SER A 178 -17.84 16.11 -21.99
CA SER A 178 -18.10 15.77 -20.59
C SER A 178 -18.24 14.25 -20.41
N GLN A 179 -17.93 13.77 -19.22
CA GLN A 179 -17.94 12.36 -18.86
C GLN A 179 -19.02 12.08 -17.80
N LEU A 180 -19.73 10.96 -17.96
CA LEU A 180 -20.55 10.39 -16.90
C LEU A 180 -19.94 9.07 -16.46
N ILE A 181 -19.54 8.98 -15.20
CA ILE A 181 -18.92 7.80 -14.59
C ILE A 181 -19.94 7.07 -13.73
N LYS A 182 -20.11 5.79 -13.99
CA LYS A 182 -21.00 4.89 -13.26
C LYS A 182 -20.24 3.62 -12.89
N PRO A 183 -20.30 3.11 -11.64
CA PRO A 183 -19.69 1.84 -11.27
C PRO A 183 -20.45 0.66 -11.91
N VAL A 184 -19.70 -0.34 -12.35
CA VAL A 184 -20.23 -1.57 -12.99
C VAL A 184 -19.41 -2.79 -12.56
N ASN A 185 -20.03 -3.97 -12.57
CA ASN A 185 -19.30 -5.23 -12.37
C ASN A 185 -18.72 -5.70 -13.71
N LEU A 186 -17.40 -5.91 -13.74
CA LEU A 186 -16.69 -6.42 -14.91
C LEU A 186 -15.80 -7.60 -14.51
N ASP A 187 -15.69 -8.59 -15.39
CA ASP A 187 -14.76 -9.69 -15.21
C ASP A 187 -13.40 -9.40 -15.85
N GLY A 188 -12.39 -10.19 -15.45
CA GLY A 188 -11.05 -10.13 -16.04
C GLY A 188 -10.05 -9.27 -15.26
N PHE A 189 -10.36 -8.92 -14.01
CA PHE A 189 -9.35 -8.41 -13.08
C PHE A 189 -8.47 -9.56 -12.59
N TRP A 190 -7.16 -9.39 -12.72
CA TRP A 190 -6.19 -10.24 -12.06
C TRP A 190 -4.89 -9.51 -11.78
N GLU A 191 -4.19 -9.96 -10.76
CA GLU A 191 -2.92 -9.42 -10.35
C GLU A 191 -1.97 -10.53 -9.92
N VAL A 192 -0.69 -10.41 -10.31
CA VAL A 192 0.41 -11.26 -9.83
C VAL A 192 1.53 -10.36 -9.35
N ARG A 193 2.01 -10.58 -8.14
CA ARG A 193 3.18 -9.91 -7.58
C ARG A 193 4.15 -10.95 -7.04
N SER A 194 5.42 -10.78 -7.38
CA SER A 194 6.49 -11.62 -6.87
C SER A 194 7.64 -10.76 -6.37
N TRP A 195 8.23 -11.17 -5.27
CA TRP A 195 9.39 -10.52 -4.69
C TRP A 195 10.31 -11.56 -4.08
N ALA A 196 11.60 -11.47 -4.44
CA ALA A 196 12.66 -12.32 -3.92
C ALA A 196 13.75 -11.47 -3.28
N SER A 197 14.34 -11.98 -2.21
CA SER A 197 15.47 -11.37 -1.53
C SER A 197 16.50 -12.43 -1.15
N TYR A 198 17.76 -12.10 -1.38
CA TYR A 198 18.91 -12.86 -0.93
C TYR A 198 19.80 -12.00 -0.07
N GLY A 199 20.04 -12.43 1.18
CA GLY A 199 20.91 -11.76 2.13
C GLY A 199 22.18 -12.59 2.38
N MET A 200 23.34 -11.91 2.39
CA MET A 200 24.62 -12.52 2.73
C MET A 200 25.50 -11.56 3.54
N PRO A 201 26.29 -12.05 4.49
CA PRO A 201 27.25 -11.24 5.23
C PRO A 201 28.48 -10.91 4.38
N ILE A 202 29.01 -9.73 4.56
CA ILE A 202 30.33 -9.30 4.05
C ILE A 202 31.23 -9.07 5.26
N GLY A 203 32.01 -10.09 5.61
CA GLY A 203 32.85 -10.09 6.83
C GLY A 203 33.89 -8.97 6.87
N LEU A 204 34.48 -8.60 5.71
CA LEU A 204 35.50 -7.56 5.62
C LEU A 204 35.02 -6.20 6.17
N ILE A 205 33.76 -5.86 5.96
CA ILE A 205 33.17 -4.59 6.39
C ILE A 205 32.08 -4.80 7.45
N LYS A 206 32.00 -5.99 8.07
CA LYS A 206 31.00 -6.35 9.06
C LYS A 206 29.60 -5.83 8.68
N SER A 207 29.13 -6.16 7.50
CA SER A 207 27.89 -5.65 6.94
C SER A 207 27.10 -6.77 6.28
N LYS A 208 25.80 -6.56 6.10
CA LYS A 208 24.92 -7.47 5.40
C LYS A 208 24.52 -6.88 4.04
N LEU A 209 24.80 -7.62 2.97
CA LEU A 209 24.36 -7.30 1.63
C LEU A 209 23.03 -8.01 1.36
N ASN A 210 22.04 -7.27 0.89
CA ASN A 210 20.79 -7.84 0.39
C ASN A 210 20.61 -7.48 -1.08
N ILE A 211 20.29 -8.48 -1.89
CA ILE A 211 19.91 -8.34 -3.30
C ILE A 211 18.43 -8.66 -3.41
N ASN A 212 17.67 -7.80 -4.06
CA ASN A 212 16.24 -7.94 -4.19
C ASN A 212 15.83 -7.87 -5.65
N ALA A 213 14.84 -8.68 -6.02
CA ALA A 213 14.19 -8.64 -7.32
C ALA A 213 12.67 -8.70 -7.13
N GLY A 214 11.93 -7.96 -7.94
CA GLY A 214 10.47 -7.95 -7.89
C GLY A 214 9.86 -7.82 -9.27
N ALA A 215 8.74 -8.50 -9.47
CA ALA A 215 7.90 -8.43 -10.65
C ALA A 215 6.45 -8.24 -10.23
N GLY A 216 5.72 -7.41 -10.97
CA GLY A 216 4.29 -7.20 -10.79
C GLY A 216 3.61 -7.10 -12.14
N LEU A 217 2.44 -7.70 -12.23
CA LEU A 217 1.59 -7.68 -13.42
C LEU A 217 0.14 -7.57 -12.94
N THR A 218 -0.54 -6.50 -13.36
CA THR A 218 -1.93 -6.23 -12.98
C THR A 218 -2.71 -5.95 -14.24
N ARG A 219 -3.84 -6.64 -14.43
CA ARG A 219 -4.81 -6.36 -15.49
C ARG A 219 -6.12 -5.93 -14.84
N ARG A 220 -6.59 -4.74 -15.19
CA ARG A 220 -7.82 -4.15 -14.67
C ARG A 220 -8.79 -3.90 -15.80
N PRO A 221 -10.03 -4.41 -15.73
CA PRO A 221 -11.07 -4.09 -16.71
C PRO A 221 -11.60 -2.67 -16.47
N GLY A 222 -12.08 -2.03 -17.54
CA GLY A 222 -12.79 -0.77 -17.53
C GLY A 222 -13.70 -0.70 -18.75
N GLN A 223 -14.64 0.26 -18.77
CA GLN A 223 -15.57 0.42 -19.86
C GLN A 223 -15.63 1.89 -20.29
N ILE A 224 -15.55 2.13 -21.62
CA ILE A 224 -15.73 3.46 -22.19
C ILE A 224 -16.74 3.35 -23.34
N ASN A 225 -17.82 4.13 -23.28
CA ASN A 225 -18.91 4.11 -24.27
C ASN A 225 -19.36 2.67 -24.56
N ASP A 226 -19.64 1.89 -23.51
CA ASP A 226 -20.09 0.50 -23.55
C ASP A 226 -19.08 -0.52 -24.14
N ILE A 227 -17.87 -0.10 -24.47
CA ILE A 227 -16.82 -0.98 -24.93
C ILE A 227 -15.92 -1.35 -23.74
N ILE A 228 -15.82 -2.65 -23.45
CA ILE A 228 -14.96 -3.16 -22.39
C ILE A 228 -13.51 -3.23 -22.88
N GLY A 229 -12.60 -2.75 -22.08
CA GLY A 229 -11.18 -2.86 -22.32
C GLY A 229 -10.39 -3.07 -21.04
N PHE A 230 -9.07 -3.09 -21.17
CA PHE A 230 -8.18 -3.45 -20.08
C PHE A 230 -7.02 -2.46 -19.96
N ASN A 231 -6.69 -2.15 -18.73
CA ASN A 231 -5.45 -1.47 -18.38
C ASN A 231 -4.49 -2.52 -17.79
N THR A 232 -3.36 -2.75 -18.46
CA THR A 232 -2.35 -3.72 -18.04
C THR A 232 -1.11 -2.98 -17.57
N SER A 233 -0.76 -3.15 -16.30
CA SER A 233 0.44 -2.58 -15.69
C SER A 233 1.47 -3.67 -15.44
N GLN A 234 2.68 -3.46 -15.95
CA GLN A 234 3.83 -4.33 -15.77
C GLN A 234 4.90 -3.59 -15.00
N ARG A 235 5.47 -4.21 -13.97
CA ARG A 235 6.55 -3.63 -13.19
C ARG A 235 7.64 -4.66 -12.96
N LEU A 236 8.88 -4.29 -13.30
CA LEU A 236 10.07 -5.04 -12.93
C LEU A 236 10.93 -4.15 -12.03
N SER A 237 11.48 -4.71 -10.97
CA SER A 237 12.36 -3.98 -10.07
C SER A 237 13.50 -4.85 -9.59
N THR A 238 14.66 -4.23 -9.42
CA THR A 238 15.82 -4.83 -8.76
C THR A 238 16.40 -3.84 -7.77
N GLY A 239 17.05 -4.35 -6.73
CA GLY A 239 17.64 -3.51 -5.71
C GLY A 239 18.78 -4.21 -5.00
N ILE A 240 19.71 -3.39 -4.52
CA ILE A 240 20.81 -3.81 -3.66
C ILE A 240 20.78 -2.92 -2.43
N SER A 241 20.95 -3.51 -1.25
CA SER A 241 21.15 -2.75 -0.01
C SER A 241 22.27 -3.34 0.82
N LEU A 242 23.07 -2.45 1.40
CA LEU A 242 24.18 -2.76 2.30
C LEU A 242 23.89 -2.10 3.66
N ALA A 243 23.63 -2.93 4.67
CA ALA A 243 23.39 -2.48 6.03
C ALA A 243 24.60 -2.82 6.90
N SER A 244 25.10 -1.84 7.67
CA SER A 244 26.25 -2.06 8.54
C SER A 244 25.85 -2.76 9.83
N SER A 245 26.83 -3.50 10.35
CA SER A 245 26.80 -4.12 11.66
C SER A 245 28.15 -3.91 12.38
N ILE A 246 28.78 -2.76 12.08
CA ILE A 246 30.20 -2.49 12.45
C ILE A 246 30.31 -2.27 13.96
N SER A 247 29.53 -1.38 14.53
CA SER A 247 29.53 -1.06 15.95
C SER A 247 28.26 -0.31 16.37
N GLU A 248 28.02 -0.19 17.67
CA GLU A 248 26.95 0.65 18.24
C GLU A 248 27.10 2.15 17.91
N ASN A 249 28.30 2.56 17.53
CA ASN A 249 28.64 3.96 17.27
C ASN A 249 28.62 4.33 15.79
N LEU A 250 28.65 3.35 14.88
CA LEU A 250 28.68 3.57 13.43
C LEU A 250 27.68 2.64 12.77
N ASP A 251 26.64 3.25 12.24
CA ASP A 251 25.56 2.59 11.50
C ASP A 251 25.35 3.26 10.16
N PHE A 252 25.22 2.47 9.11
CA PHE A 252 24.82 2.97 7.79
C PHE A 252 23.95 1.97 7.04
N ASN A 253 23.10 2.51 6.19
CA ASN A 253 22.32 1.77 5.23
C ASN A 253 22.44 2.45 3.85
N LEU A 254 23.03 1.75 2.89
CA LEU A 254 23.13 2.18 1.51
C LEU A 254 22.18 1.34 0.68
N SER A 255 21.34 1.95 -0.13
CA SER A 255 20.48 1.19 -1.03
C SER A 255 20.35 1.83 -2.40
N SER A 256 20.25 0.99 -3.40
CA SER A 256 19.96 1.34 -4.78
C SER A 256 18.82 0.48 -5.28
N ARG A 257 17.78 1.09 -5.84
CA ARG A 257 16.64 0.39 -6.40
C ARG A 257 16.27 0.97 -7.76
N SER A 258 16.20 0.09 -8.74
CA SER A 258 15.77 0.40 -10.11
C SER A 258 14.39 -0.23 -10.35
N SER A 259 13.52 0.44 -11.07
CA SER A 259 12.26 -0.14 -11.56
C SER A 259 11.90 0.39 -12.93
N VAL A 260 11.41 -0.52 -13.78
CA VAL A 260 10.77 -0.21 -15.07
C VAL A 260 9.28 -0.51 -14.92
N ASN A 261 8.46 0.45 -15.32
CA ASN A 261 7.01 0.35 -15.30
C ASN A 261 6.50 0.57 -16.72
N ARG A 262 5.61 -0.31 -17.18
CA ARG A 262 4.93 -0.20 -18.47
C ARG A 262 3.44 -0.31 -18.23
N VAL A 263 2.69 0.60 -18.84
CA VAL A 263 1.23 0.62 -18.76
C VAL A 263 0.67 0.65 -20.16
N GLU A 264 -0.24 -0.27 -20.44
CA GLU A 264 -0.93 -0.41 -21.71
C GLU A 264 -2.43 -0.35 -21.48
N ASN A 265 -3.10 0.49 -22.24
CA ASN A 265 -4.55 0.65 -22.23
C ASN A 265 -5.12 0.27 -23.61
N THR A 266 -6.03 -0.70 -23.64
CA THR A 266 -6.60 -1.20 -24.89
C THR A 266 -7.63 -0.25 -25.50
N LEU A 267 -8.30 0.59 -24.68
CA LEU A 267 -9.32 1.55 -25.13
C LEU A 267 -8.69 2.89 -25.54
N ASN A 268 -7.56 3.23 -24.95
CA ASN A 268 -6.84 4.47 -25.27
C ASN A 268 -5.32 4.19 -25.43
N PRO A 269 -4.88 3.63 -26.56
CA PRO A 269 -3.47 3.32 -26.78
C PRO A 269 -2.53 4.53 -26.70
N ASN A 270 -3.05 5.75 -26.89
CA ASN A 270 -2.28 6.99 -26.76
C ASN A 270 -1.86 7.28 -25.31
N SER A 271 -2.52 6.64 -24.33
CA SER A 271 -2.14 6.72 -22.92
C SER A 271 -1.09 5.68 -22.50
N ASN A 272 -0.66 4.81 -23.42
CA ASN A 272 0.40 3.86 -23.16
C ASN A 272 1.68 4.57 -22.76
N THR A 273 2.30 4.11 -21.69
CA THR A 273 3.49 4.77 -21.15
C THR A 273 4.46 3.76 -20.60
N GLN A 274 5.73 4.10 -20.71
CA GLN A 274 6.81 3.38 -20.06
C GLN A 274 7.72 4.38 -19.36
N PHE A 275 8.01 4.13 -18.10
CA PHE A 275 8.89 4.99 -17.34
C PHE A 275 9.86 4.16 -16.49
N PHE A 276 11.03 4.72 -16.31
CA PHE A 276 12.09 4.18 -15.45
C PHE A 276 12.23 5.05 -14.21
N GLN A 277 12.45 4.41 -13.09
CA GLN A 277 12.70 5.08 -11.82
C GLN A 277 13.92 4.43 -11.15
N GLN A 278 14.90 5.26 -10.78
CA GLN A 278 16.06 4.88 -9.99
C GLN A 278 16.03 5.65 -8.67
N ARG A 279 16.26 4.96 -7.58
CA ARG A 279 16.36 5.57 -6.25
C ARG A 279 17.61 5.10 -5.54
N PHE A 280 18.42 6.06 -5.13
CA PHE A 280 19.57 5.84 -4.25
C PHE A 280 19.23 6.41 -2.87
N ARG A 281 19.50 5.64 -1.84
CA ARG A 281 19.32 6.10 -0.47
C ARG A 281 20.56 5.81 0.35
N VAL A 282 20.98 6.79 1.12
CA VAL A 282 22.06 6.69 2.10
C VAL A 282 21.53 7.15 3.43
N ASN A 283 21.52 6.27 4.42
CA ASN A 283 21.31 6.62 5.81
C ASN A 283 22.62 6.35 6.53
N PHE A 284 23.14 7.34 7.23
CA PHE A 284 24.41 7.26 7.93
C PHE A 284 24.26 7.89 9.30
N ASN A 285 24.68 7.18 10.36
CA ASN A 285 24.68 7.65 11.72
C ASN A 285 26.02 7.30 12.36
N TRP A 286 26.72 8.31 12.86
CA TRP A 286 28.01 8.16 13.48
C TRP A 286 28.09 8.92 14.80
N ILE A 287 28.37 8.18 15.85
CA ILE A 287 28.63 8.71 17.20
C ILE A 287 30.14 8.68 17.45
N PHE A 288 30.75 9.82 17.59
CA PHE A 288 32.18 9.93 17.74
C PHE A 288 32.52 10.93 18.85
N TRP A 289 33.77 11.05 19.16
CA TRP A 289 34.36 12.00 20.09
C TRP A 289 33.42 12.52 21.20
N LYS A 290 33.38 11.79 22.33
CA LYS A 290 32.61 12.18 23.53
C LYS A 290 31.11 12.37 23.27
N GLY A 291 30.53 11.63 22.29
CA GLY A 291 29.11 11.63 22.03
C GLY A 291 28.62 12.72 21.09
N ILE A 292 29.48 13.25 20.19
CA ILE A 292 29.01 13.99 19.02
C ILE A 292 28.35 12.99 18.07
N ILE A 293 27.23 13.38 17.52
CA ILE A 293 26.45 12.56 16.60
C ILE A 293 26.35 13.29 15.27
N TYR A 294 26.74 12.62 14.21
CA TYR A 294 26.49 13.07 12.84
C TYR A 294 25.51 12.12 12.16
N ARG A 295 24.45 12.69 11.59
CA ARG A 295 23.47 11.94 10.79
C ARG A 295 23.35 12.54 9.41
N LEU A 296 23.30 11.68 8.42
CA LEU A 296 23.04 12.01 7.03
C LEU A 296 21.94 11.11 6.50
N ASP A 297 20.89 11.70 5.94
CA ASP A 297 19.88 11.04 5.14
C ASP A 297 19.88 11.66 3.74
N LEU A 298 20.27 10.87 2.73
CA LEU A 298 20.27 11.25 1.34
C LEU A 298 19.32 10.35 0.57
N ASN A 299 18.40 10.94 -0.18
CA ASN A 299 17.53 10.25 -1.11
C ASN A 299 17.63 10.92 -2.48
N HIS A 300 18.31 10.27 -3.41
CA HIS A 300 18.40 10.72 -4.78
C HIS A 300 17.47 9.92 -5.68
N GLN A 301 16.59 10.60 -6.39
CA GLN A 301 15.60 9.98 -7.28
C GLN A 301 15.79 10.49 -8.71
N ILE A 302 15.82 9.55 -9.65
CA ILE A 302 15.84 9.77 -11.08
C ILE A 302 14.54 9.19 -11.65
N ASN A 303 13.80 10.00 -12.40
CA ASN A 303 12.61 9.56 -13.14
C ASN A 303 12.82 9.91 -14.62
N THR A 304 12.60 8.95 -15.50
CA THR A 304 12.65 9.15 -16.96
C THR A 304 11.43 8.50 -17.63
N GLY A 305 10.93 9.09 -18.71
CA GLY A 305 9.75 8.61 -19.41
C GLY A 305 8.42 9.10 -18.82
N LEU A 306 8.44 10.07 -17.90
CA LEU A 306 7.24 10.81 -17.47
C LEU A 306 6.92 11.92 -18.48
N ASN A 307 5.77 12.57 -18.33
CA ASN A 307 5.38 13.69 -19.17
C ASN A 307 6.40 14.85 -19.08
N ALA A 308 6.43 15.71 -20.10
CA ALA A 308 7.33 16.86 -20.11
C ALA A 308 7.14 17.72 -18.85
N GLY A 309 8.24 18.03 -18.17
CA GLY A 309 8.23 18.75 -16.89
C GLY A 309 8.20 17.90 -15.63
N PHE A 310 7.90 16.59 -15.72
CA PHE A 310 7.84 15.67 -14.59
C PHE A 310 9.01 14.67 -14.51
N ASN A 311 9.91 14.67 -15.49
CA ASN A 311 11.17 13.93 -15.44
C ASN A 311 12.14 14.59 -14.45
N ASN A 312 11.73 14.73 -13.20
CA ASN A 312 12.51 15.43 -12.20
C ASN A 312 13.51 14.48 -11.54
N ASN A 313 14.77 14.83 -11.69
CA ASN A 313 15.84 14.28 -10.88
C ASN A 313 16.03 15.20 -9.69
N PHE A 314 15.90 14.68 -8.48
CA PHE A 314 16.08 15.49 -7.28
C PHE A 314 16.85 14.71 -6.22
N SER A 315 17.54 15.47 -5.38
CA SER A 315 18.26 14.96 -4.23
C SER A 315 17.74 15.62 -2.97
N LEU A 316 17.12 14.84 -2.09
CA LEU A 316 16.78 15.28 -0.75
C LEU A 316 17.92 14.92 0.18
N VAL A 317 18.57 15.95 0.75
CA VAL A 317 19.69 15.78 1.68
C VAL A 317 19.33 16.41 3.01
N ASN A 318 19.22 15.56 4.04
CA ASN A 318 19.02 15.98 5.41
C ASN A 318 20.30 15.68 6.20
N MET A 319 20.79 16.66 6.95
CA MET A 319 21.98 16.51 7.78
C MET A 319 21.69 16.96 9.19
N SER A 320 22.23 16.27 10.16
CA SER A 320 22.10 16.64 11.57
C SER A 320 23.43 16.50 12.30
N LEU A 321 23.76 17.51 13.11
CA LEU A 321 24.84 17.47 14.06
C LEU A 321 24.25 17.57 15.47
N GLY A 322 24.54 16.58 16.28
CA GLY A 322 24.03 16.49 17.66
C GLY A 322 25.12 16.21 18.67
N LYS A 323 24.74 16.35 19.93
CA LYS A 323 25.58 16.04 21.07
C LYS A 323 24.78 15.32 22.14
N LYS A 324 25.26 14.14 22.58
CA LYS A 324 24.76 13.49 23.79
C LYS A 324 25.19 14.29 25.01
N ILE A 325 24.26 14.58 25.87
CA ILE A 325 24.45 15.34 27.11
C ILE A 325 24.00 14.53 28.31
N PHE A 326 24.36 15.01 29.52
CA PHE A 326 24.22 14.32 30.77
C PHE A 326 25.15 13.09 30.95
N LYS A 327 25.52 12.79 32.20
CA LYS A 327 26.45 11.69 32.53
C LYS A 327 25.97 10.32 32.03
N ASN A 328 24.66 10.13 31.91
CA ASN A 328 24.03 8.87 31.46
C ASN A 328 23.67 8.89 29.96
N GLN A 329 24.10 9.93 29.23
CA GLN A 329 23.82 10.11 27.79
C GLN A 329 22.30 10.09 27.40
N ARG A 330 21.42 10.41 28.36
CA ARG A 330 19.96 10.39 28.14
C ARG A 330 19.45 11.61 27.38
N GLY A 331 20.19 12.71 27.39
CA GLY A 331 19.85 13.91 26.64
C GLY A 331 20.60 13.94 25.32
N GLU A 332 19.98 14.52 24.31
CA GLU A 332 20.58 14.85 23.04
C GLU A 332 20.09 16.24 22.62
N VAL A 333 21.02 17.08 22.22
CA VAL A 333 20.75 18.35 21.55
C VAL A 333 21.23 18.21 20.12
N SER A 334 20.41 18.58 19.14
CA SER A 334 20.80 18.48 17.74
C SER A 334 20.29 19.67 16.91
N LEU A 335 21.08 20.02 15.92
CA LEU A 335 20.75 20.95 14.87
C LEU A 335 20.63 20.15 13.56
N GLN A 336 19.47 20.22 12.91
CA GLN A 336 19.20 19.51 11.67
C GLN A 336 18.88 20.50 10.56
N VAL A 337 19.49 20.32 9.42
CA VAL A 337 19.14 20.99 8.16
C VAL A 337 18.37 20.00 7.33
N VAL A 338 17.12 20.30 7.00
CA VAL A 338 16.25 19.51 6.14
C VAL A 338 16.29 20.12 4.74
N ASP A 339 16.37 19.25 3.73
CA ASP A 339 16.44 19.63 2.33
C ASP A 339 17.55 20.64 2.03
N LEU A 340 18.79 20.29 2.37
CA LEU A 340 19.97 21.14 2.23
C LEU A 340 20.12 21.72 0.81
N LEU A 341 19.71 20.96 -0.22
CA LEU A 341 19.83 21.35 -1.63
C LEU A 341 18.61 22.11 -2.16
N ASN A 342 17.56 22.27 -1.36
CA ASN A 342 16.29 22.90 -1.74
C ASN A 342 15.67 22.29 -3.01
N GLN A 343 15.67 20.96 -3.07
CA GLN A 343 15.20 20.19 -4.22
C GLN A 343 14.01 19.28 -3.88
N ASN A 344 13.40 19.43 -2.70
CA ASN A 344 12.29 18.59 -2.29
C ASN A 344 11.13 18.74 -3.28
N ALA A 345 10.75 17.65 -3.90
CA ALA A 345 9.65 17.59 -4.85
C ALA A 345 8.86 16.29 -4.63
N ASN A 346 7.53 16.40 -4.57
CA ASN A 346 6.65 15.25 -4.52
C ASN A 346 5.91 15.13 -5.84
N VAL A 347 6.36 14.19 -6.67
CA VAL A 347 5.73 13.86 -7.96
C VAL A 347 5.14 12.47 -7.88
N ARG A 348 3.86 12.36 -8.17
CA ARG A 348 3.11 11.12 -8.20
C ARG A 348 2.39 10.97 -9.53
N ARG A 349 2.45 9.77 -10.12
CA ARG A 349 1.67 9.41 -11.31
C ARG A 349 0.45 8.58 -10.90
N ASN A 350 -0.73 9.01 -11.32
CA ASN A 350 -1.98 8.26 -11.26
C ASN A 350 -2.34 7.80 -12.67
N ILE A 351 -2.82 6.56 -12.75
CA ILE A 351 -3.25 5.95 -14.02
C ILE A 351 -4.67 5.46 -13.81
N SER A 352 -5.59 5.97 -14.62
CA SER A 352 -6.99 5.54 -14.65
C SER A 352 -7.32 4.90 -15.98
N GLU A 353 -8.58 4.52 -16.17
CA GLU A 353 -9.08 3.96 -17.42
C GLU A 353 -9.07 4.98 -18.56
N THR A 354 -9.22 6.26 -18.23
CA THR A 354 -9.40 7.34 -19.20
C THR A 354 -8.23 8.31 -19.31
N PHE A 355 -7.38 8.41 -18.28
CA PHE A 355 -6.28 9.40 -18.26
C PHE A 355 -5.04 8.91 -17.48
N VAL A 356 -3.92 9.52 -17.80
CA VAL A 356 -2.69 9.47 -17.00
C VAL A 356 -2.44 10.87 -16.46
N GLU A 357 -2.32 10.98 -15.15
CA GLU A 357 -2.14 12.25 -14.44
C GLU A 357 -0.82 12.24 -13.68
N ASP A 358 -0.03 13.28 -13.87
CA ASP A 358 1.16 13.56 -13.07
C ASP A 358 0.85 14.71 -12.10
N ILE A 359 0.88 14.40 -10.82
CA ILE A 359 0.59 15.37 -9.74
C ILE A 359 1.91 15.79 -9.10
N GLN A 360 2.15 17.09 -9.07
CA GLN A 360 3.21 17.69 -8.26
C GLN A 360 2.58 18.43 -7.09
N THR A 361 2.98 18.06 -5.89
CA THR A 361 2.47 18.68 -4.66
C THR A 361 3.54 19.60 -4.08
N ASN A 362 3.14 20.79 -3.64
CA ASN A 362 4.01 21.67 -2.89
C ASN A 362 4.35 21.03 -1.55
N VAL A 363 5.63 20.96 -1.25
CA VAL A 363 6.18 20.38 -0.02
C VAL A 363 6.98 21.43 0.72
N LEU A 364 7.13 21.25 2.05
CA LEU A 364 8.04 22.06 2.83
C LEU A 364 9.45 21.93 2.26
N GLN A 365 10.02 23.06 1.90
CA GLN A 365 11.37 23.18 1.40
C GLN A 365 12.35 23.39 2.56
N GLN A 366 13.58 23.77 2.25
CA GLN A 366 14.69 23.93 3.17
C GLN A 366 14.32 24.64 4.49
N TYR A 367 14.60 23.98 5.61
CA TYR A 367 14.49 24.58 6.93
C TYR A 367 15.51 24.01 7.92
N VAL A 368 15.72 24.73 9.01
CA VAL A 368 16.61 24.31 10.09
C VAL A 368 15.76 23.99 11.33
N LEU A 369 16.01 22.87 11.94
CA LEU A 369 15.34 22.40 13.15
C LEU A 369 16.36 22.26 14.29
N PHE A 370 16.07 22.91 15.41
CA PHE A 370 16.77 22.67 16.68
C PHE A 370 15.92 21.70 17.52
N SER A 371 16.53 20.64 17.99
CA SER A 371 15.84 19.61 18.77
C SER A 371 16.57 19.30 20.07
N PHE A 372 15.77 19.14 21.13
CA PHE A 372 16.22 18.57 22.39
C PHE A 372 15.41 17.31 22.67
N THR A 373 16.11 16.18 22.81
CA THR A 373 15.49 14.89 23.11
C THR A 373 15.98 14.38 24.46
N TYR A 374 15.06 13.97 25.32
CA TYR A 374 15.38 13.35 26.59
C TYR A 374 14.71 11.98 26.73
N ASN A 375 15.51 10.94 26.96
CA ASN A 375 15.02 9.57 27.05
C ASN A 375 14.67 9.23 28.52
N LEU A 376 13.36 9.21 28.82
CA LEU A 376 12.83 8.93 30.16
C LEU A 376 12.81 7.45 30.52
N ARG A 377 12.91 6.53 29.54
CA ARG A 377 12.84 5.10 29.81
C ARG A 377 14.07 4.63 30.62
N ARG A 378 13.85 4.19 31.86
CA ARG A 378 14.74 3.24 32.53
C ARG A 378 14.50 1.90 31.85
N PHE A 379 15.43 1.42 31.05
CA PHE A 379 15.60 -0.03 30.97
C PHE A 379 16.10 -0.43 32.35
N SER A 380 15.29 -1.17 33.15
CA SER A 380 15.86 -1.90 34.28
C SER A 380 17.03 -2.71 33.69
N LYS A 381 18.21 -2.62 34.29
CA LYS A 381 19.27 -3.59 34.03
C LYS A 381 18.57 -4.94 33.98
N GLY A 382 18.73 -5.67 32.87
CA GLY A 382 18.25 -7.05 32.78
C GLY A 382 18.64 -7.74 34.06
N MET A 383 17.76 -8.55 34.60
CA MET A 383 17.98 -9.27 35.85
C MET A 383 19.41 -9.79 35.84
N ASP A 384 20.22 -9.41 36.87
CA ASP A 384 21.61 -9.76 36.96
C ASP A 384 21.72 -11.27 36.73
N GLU A 385 22.60 -11.72 35.86
CA GLU A 385 22.75 -13.14 35.49
C GLU A 385 22.91 -14.03 36.73
N ASP A 386 23.46 -13.46 37.82
CA ASP A 386 23.59 -14.11 39.12
C ASP A 386 22.24 -14.25 39.86
N LYS A 387 21.32 -13.28 39.74
CA LYS A 387 19.94 -13.40 40.25
C LYS A 387 19.09 -14.39 39.47
N TYR A 388 19.33 -14.51 38.17
CA TYR A 388 18.64 -15.50 37.32
C TYR A 388 19.11 -16.91 37.74
N LYS A 389 20.40 -17.11 37.96
CA LYS A 389 20.94 -18.38 38.42
C LYS A 389 20.53 -18.77 39.86
N GLU A 390 20.30 -17.79 40.75
CA GLU A 390 19.76 -18.05 42.07
C GLU A 390 18.29 -18.50 42.05
N MET A 391 17.45 -17.87 41.21
CA MET A 391 16.03 -18.22 41.10
C MET A 391 15.79 -19.63 40.56
N TYR A 392 16.66 -20.15 39.72
CA TYR A 392 16.51 -21.50 39.11
C TYR A 392 17.34 -22.57 39.82
N LYS A 393 18.15 -22.21 40.83
CA LYS A 393 18.84 -23.21 41.68
C LYS A 393 17.94 -23.89 42.72
N ASP A 394 16.83 -23.25 43.05
CA ASP A 394 15.87 -23.80 44.02
C ASP A 394 14.85 -24.78 43.41
N GLU A 395 14.71 -24.81 42.07
CA GLU A 395 13.82 -25.76 41.36
C GLU A 395 14.49 -27.14 41.08
N GLU A 396 15.78 -27.29 41.24
CA GLU A 396 16.48 -28.59 41.08
C GLU A 396 16.60 -29.39 42.39
N ARG A 397 15.91 -28.98 43.47
CA ARG A 397 16.04 -29.65 44.80
C ARG A 397 14.76 -30.28 45.35
N ASP A 398 13.72 -30.46 44.52
CA ASP A 398 12.56 -31.25 44.94
C ASP A 398 12.30 -32.46 44.01
#